data_48a253b324fd6f93bf3ebf844f6a39f6
#
_entry.id   48a253b324fd6f93bf3ebf844f6a39f6
#
_cell.length_a   1.000
_cell.length_b   1.000
_cell.length_c   1.000
_cell.angle_alpha   90.00
_cell.angle_beta   90.00
_cell.angle_gamma   90.00
#
_symmetry.space_group_name_H-M   'P 1'
#
loop_
_entity.id
_entity.type
_entity.pdbx_description
1 polymer ?
#
loop_
_entity_poly.entity_id
_entity_poly.type
_entity_poly.pdbx_seq_one_letter_code
_entity_poly.pdbx_strand_id
1 'polypeptide(L)'
;PNVTASLLGNRSLTMPKGVLFTCSLKTRVISATSGFVACQVQRNVFSDDGKVVLAERGSHLDGEYRVVQVRPGVTRIPVLWTRLRTPNGVTVDLDSPGTGALGESGIGGYVDNRWPERIGAAMLVSMIDDAIKIVATDSNPANGTAGSATVLLPSTTAAGSKLAAAGC
;
A
#
# COMPACT_ATOMS: atom_id res chain seq x y z
N PRO A 1 35.33 2.51 21.79
CA PRO A 1 35.07 2.94 20.42
C PRO A 1 35.92 4.15 20.10
N ASN A 2 36.80 4.03 19.11
CA ASN A 2 37.60 5.14 18.65
C ASN A 2 36.74 6.07 17.82
N VAL A 3 36.53 7.29 18.25
CA VAL A 3 35.80 8.32 17.52
C VAL A 3 36.83 9.14 16.76
N THR A 4 36.70 9.17 15.43
CA THR A 4 37.56 10.00 14.57
C THR A 4 36.72 11.11 13.95
N ALA A 5 37.23 12.33 13.98
CA ALA A 5 36.65 13.47 13.29
C ALA A 5 37.31 13.64 11.91
N SER A 6 36.51 13.91 10.90
CA SER A 6 36.99 14.25 9.56
C SER A 6 36.27 15.49 9.05
N LEU A 7 36.95 16.27 8.22
CA LEU A 7 36.32 17.43 7.58
C LEU A 7 35.36 16.95 6.48
N LEU A 8 34.17 17.52 6.48
CA LEU A 8 33.22 17.36 5.38
C LEU A 8 33.82 18.10 4.16
N GLY A 9 33.81 17.48 2.99
CA GLY A 9 34.35 18.06 1.77
C GLY A 9 33.67 19.39 1.38
N ASN A 10 33.38 19.59 0.13
CA ASN A 10 32.72 20.83 -0.33
C ASN A 10 31.26 20.90 0.17
N ARG A 11 31.01 21.65 1.23
CA ARG A 11 29.71 21.81 1.88
C ARG A 11 28.65 22.43 0.96
N SER A 12 29.08 23.26 -0.01
CA SER A 12 28.19 23.89 -0.97
C SER A 12 27.61 22.90 -2.00
N LEU A 13 28.23 21.74 -2.16
CA LEU A 13 27.77 20.68 -3.08
C LEU A 13 27.28 19.42 -2.34
N THR A 14 27.16 19.51 -1.02
CA THR A 14 26.79 18.37 -0.19
C THR A 14 25.39 18.58 0.41
N MET A 15 24.56 17.57 0.28
CA MET A 15 23.31 17.48 1.03
C MET A 15 23.55 16.56 2.24
N PRO A 16 23.42 17.06 3.48
CA PRO A 16 23.65 16.24 4.65
C PRO A 16 22.56 15.18 4.81
N LYS A 17 22.94 14.04 5.38
CA LYS A 17 21.99 12.98 5.73
C LYS A 17 20.99 13.52 6.77
N GLY A 18 19.72 13.20 6.60
CA GLY A 18 18.67 13.64 7.51
C GLY A 18 17.96 14.92 7.10
N VAL A 19 18.35 15.55 6.00
CA VAL A 19 17.57 16.65 5.42
C VAL A 19 16.26 16.12 4.88
N LEU A 20 15.16 16.70 5.38
CA LEU A 20 13.82 16.39 4.92
C LEU A 20 13.31 17.52 4.02
N PHE A 21 12.74 17.15 2.89
CA PHE A 21 12.06 18.09 2.02
C PHE A 21 10.74 17.50 1.53
N THR A 22 9.79 18.36 1.26
CA THR A 22 8.45 17.96 0.87
C THR A 22 8.32 17.85 -0.65
N CYS A 23 7.68 16.78 -1.09
CA CYS A 23 7.29 16.62 -2.48
C CYS A 23 5.83 16.19 -2.60
N SER A 24 5.18 16.56 -3.70
CA SER A 24 3.83 16.10 -4.04
C SER A 24 3.91 14.87 -4.92
N LEU A 25 3.25 13.81 -4.52
CA LEU A 25 3.11 12.61 -5.34
C LEU A 25 2.37 12.92 -6.64
N LYS A 26 2.92 12.46 -7.76
CA LYS A 26 2.32 12.54 -9.09
C LYS A 26 1.66 11.24 -9.51
N THR A 27 2.05 10.13 -8.88
CA THR A 27 1.51 8.80 -9.12
C THR A 27 0.67 8.34 -7.94
N ARG A 28 -0.35 7.55 -8.23
CA ARG A 28 -1.13 6.88 -7.19
C ARG A 28 -0.38 5.63 -6.72
N VAL A 29 -0.19 5.53 -5.42
CA VAL A 29 0.42 4.36 -4.79
C VAL A 29 -0.69 3.44 -4.28
N ILE A 30 -0.66 2.18 -4.68
CA ILE A 30 -1.66 1.16 -4.31
C ILE A 30 -0.91 0.00 -3.66
N SER A 31 -1.35 -0.42 -2.49
CA SER A 31 -0.71 -1.49 -1.71
C SER A 31 -0.90 -2.90 -2.27
N ALA A 32 -1.66 -3.08 -3.34
CA ALA A 32 -1.91 -4.38 -3.93
C ALA A 32 -0.70 -4.95 -4.70
N THR A 33 0.11 -4.07 -5.31
CA THR A 33 1.27 -4.45 -6.14
C THR A 33 2.42 -3.48 -5.91
N SER A 34 3.65 -3.97 -6.10
CA SER A 34 4.82 -3.10 -6.16
C SER A 34 4.83 -2.30 -7.46
N GLY A 35 5.44 -1.12 -7.46
CA GLY A 35 5.46 -0.29 -8.65
C GLY A 35 6.37 0.91 -8.54
N PHE A 36 6.28 1.78 -9.54
CA PHE A 36 7.02 3.03 -9.58
C PHE A 36 6.21 4.14 -8.91
N VAL A 37 6.95 5.08 -8.35
CA VAL A 37 6.39 6.26 -7.72
C VAL A 37 7.17 7.48 -8.18
N ALA A 38 6.47 8.55 -8.45
CA ALA A 38 7.08 9.82 -8.80
C ALA A 38 6.49 10.95 -7.94
N CYS A 39 7.34 11.87 -7.53
CA CYS A 39 6.90 13.09 -6.86
C CYS A 39 7.62 14.32 -7.40
N GLN A 40 7.04 15.48 -7.14
CA GLN A 40 7.59 16.77 -7.53
C GLN A 40 7.91 17.62 -6.30
N VAL A 41 9.14 18.10 -6.25
CA VAL A 41 9.66 18.92 -5.15
C VAL A 41 8.92 20.26 -5.09
N GLN A 42 8.43 20.63 -3.90
CA GLN A 42 7.59 21.80 -3.69
C GLN A 42 8.36 23.07 -3.37
N ARG A 43 9.57 22.94 -2.81
CA ARG A 43 10.42 24.05 -2.38
C ARG A 43 11.86 23.78 -2.76
N ASN A 44 12.65 24.85 -2.91
CA ASN A 44 14.09 24.71 -3.12
C ASN A 44 14.76 24.02 -1.95
N VAL A 45 15.66 23.09 -2.26
CA VAL A 45 16.48 22.38 -1.29
C VAL A 45 17.91 22.89 -1.38
N PHE A 46 18.43 23.38 -0.27
CA PHE A 46 19.74 24.00 -0.20
C PHE A 46 20.82 23.03 0.26
N SER A 47 22.05 23.35 -0.06
CA SER A 47 23.25 22.69 0.43
C SER A 47 23.42 22.83 1.95
N ASP A 48 24.37 22.07 2.51
CA ASP A 48 24.68 22.09 3.94
C ASP A 48 25.05 23.48 4.47
N ASP A 49 25.69 24.31 3.65
CA ASP A 49 26.04 25.70 4.00
C ASP A 49 24.94 26.72 3.66
N GLY A 50 23.83 26.28 3.08
CA GLY A 50 22.69 27.11 2.70
C GLY A 50 22.91 28.05 1.51
N LYS A 51 24.06 27.98 0.83
CA LYS A 51 24.45 28.94 -0.21
C LYS A 51 23.99 28.53 -1.62
N VAL A 52 23.93 27.23 -1.87
CA VAL A 52 23.64 26.67 -3.19
C VAL A 52 22.33 25.90 -3.15
N VAL A 53 21.49 26.11 -4.15
CA VAL A 53 20.28 25.30 -4.37
C VAL A 53 20.70 24.01 -5.06
N LEU A 54 20.55 22.89 -4.39
CA LEU A 54 20.86 21.55 -4.91
C LEU A 54 19.70 20.93 -5.67
N ALA A 55 18.47 21.15 -5.20
CA ALA A 55 17.28 20.74 -5.91
C ALA A 55 16.30 21.90 -5.96
N GLU A 56 15.99 22.35 -7.16
CA GLU A 56 15.04 23.44 -7.38
C GLU A 56 13.60 22.95 -7.20
N ARG A 57 12.74 23.87 -6.83
CA ARG A 57 11.30 23.65 -6.90
C ARG A 57 10.91 23.18 -8.30
N GLY A 58 10.07 22.15 -8.40
CA GLY A 58 9.69 21.56 -9.68
C GLY A 58 10.57 20.40 -10.11
N SER A 59 11.67 20.12 -9.38
CA SER A 59 12.45 18.89 -9.60
C SER A 59 11.59 17.65 -9.42
N HIS A 60 11.89 16.62 -10.20
CA HIS A 60 11.19 15.34 -10.14
C HIS A 60 12.04 14.31 -9.39
N LEU A 61 11.40 13.56 -8.51
CA LEU A 61 11.95 12.39 -7.87
C LEU A 61 11.24 11.17 -8.43
N ASP A 62 12.02 10.23 -8.92
CA ASP A 62 11.56 8.93 -9.37
C ASP A 62 12.04 7.87 -8.37
N GLY A 63 11.18 6.92 -8.07
CA GLY A 63 11.47 5.86 -7.10
C GLY A 63 10.61 4.63 -7.31
N GLU A 64 10.80 3.69 -6.41
CA GLU A 64 10.08 2.43 -6.38
C GLU A 64 9.44 2.22 -5.02
N TYR A 65 8.28 1.60 -5.01
CA TYR A 65 7.69 1.11 -3.79
C TYR A 65 7.48 -0.41 -3.85
N ARG A 66 7.73 -1.06 -2.74
CA ARG A 66 7.53 -2.50 -2.61
C ARG A 66 6.44 -2.77 -1.60
N VAL A 67 5.56 -3.67 -1.97
CA VAL A 67 4.57 -4.20 -1.04
C VAL A 67 5.27 -5.22 -0.15
N VAL A 68 5.64 -4.81 1.03
CA VAL A 68 5.92 -5.74 2.12
C VAL A 68 4.57 -6.23 2.62
N GLN A 69 4.43 -7.51 2.95
CA GLN A 69 3.17 -8.09 3.42
C GLN A 69 2.48 -7.14 4.41
N VAL A 70 1.37 -6.56 3.96
CA VAL A 70 0.58 -5.64 4.77
C VAL A 70 -0.08 -6.46 5.88
N ARG A 71 0.47 -6.38 7.05
CA ARG A 71 -0.21 -6.92 8.24
C ARG A 71 -1.38 -6.02 8.59
N PRO A 72 -2.48 -6.55 9.11
CA PRO A 72 -3.58 -5.73 9.61
C PRO A 72 -3.03 -4.66 10.58
N GLY A 73 -3.33 -3.39 10.30
CA GLY A 73 -2.83 -2.25 11.08
C GLY A 73 -1.57 -1.56 10.51
N VAL A 74 -0.88 -2.12 9.53
CA VAL A 74 0.24 -1.43 8.85
C VAL A 74 -0.32 -0.55 7.74
N THR A 75 -0.25 0.75 7.94
CA THR A 75 -0.76 1.78 7.01
C THR A 75 0.33 2.43 6.17
N ARG A 76 1.58 1.95 6.25
CA ARG A 76 2.73 2.58 5.61
C ARG A 76 3.33 1.72 4.53
N ILE A 77 3.64 2.34 3.40
CA ILE A 77 4.26 1.71 2.25
C ILE A 77 5.69 2.20 2.15
N PRO A 78 6.71 1.31 2.20
CA PRO A 78 8.09 1.70 2.01
C PRO A 78 8.33 2.15 0.57
N VAL A 79 8.96 3.30 0.43
CA VAL A 79 9.36 3.89 -0.84
C VAL A 79 10.86 4.09 -0.83
N LEU A 80 11.50 3.80 -1.95
CA LEU A 80 12.91 4.09 -2.20
C LEU A 80 13.02 5.05 -3.37
N TRP A 81 13.54 6.24 -3.11
CA TRP A 81 13.84 7.21 -4.16
C TRP A 81 15.17 6.89 -4.79
N THR A 82 15.18 6.72 -6.11
CA THR A 82 16.35 6.27 -6.87
C THR A 82 16.95 7.35 -7.75
N ARG A 83 16.18 8.35 -8.15
CA ARG A 83 16.66 9.41 -9.04
C ARG A 83 16.00 10.75 -8.77
N LEU A 84 16.82 11.80 -8.75
CA LEU A 84 16.37 13.18 -8.78
C LEU A 84 16.72 13.79 -10.13
N ARG A 85 15.77 14.46 -10.75
CA ARG A 85 15.95 15.22 -12.00
C ARG A 85 15.52 16.65 -11.79
N THR A 86 16.44 17.57 -12.01
CA THR A 86 16.16 19.02 -11.91
C THR A 86 15.49 19.54 -13.18
N PRO A 87 14.80 20.70 -13.12
CA PRO A 87 14.22 21.34 -14.30
C PRO A 87 15.27 21.67 -15.38
N ASN A 88 16.50 21.94 -14.98
CA ASN A 88 17.63 22.25 -15.85
C ASN A 88 18.27 21.00 -16.51
N GLY A 89 17.70 19.80 -16.28
CA GLY A 89 18.14 18.57 -16.89
C GLY A 89 19.29 17.86 -16.16
N VAL A 90 19.69 18.31 -14.98
CA VAL A 90 20.67 17.61 -14.15
C VAL A 90 19.99 16.41 -13.50
N THR A 91 20.60 15.26 -13.60
CA THR A 91 20.16 14.01 -12.97
C THR A 91 21.14 13.57 -11.92
N VAL A 92 20.60 13.15 -10.77
CA VAL A 92 21.40 12.62 -9.66
C VAL A 92 20.77 11.30 -9.23
N ASP A 93 21.58 10.25 -9.18
CA ASP A 93 21.14 8.98 -8.64
C ASP A 93 21.18 9.04 -7.11
N LEU A 94 20.11 8.54 -6.50
CA LEU A 94 19.88 8.56 -5.06
C LEU A 94 19.66 7.14 -4.55
N ASP A 95 19.86 6.98 -3.26
CA ASP A 95 19.43 5.79 -2.51
C ASP A 95 18.85 6.30 -1.18
N SER A 96 17.63 6.82 -1.26
CA SER A 96 17.01 7.50 -0.11
C SER A 96 15.65 6.94 0.19
N PRO A 97 15.40 6.50 1.43
CA PRO A 97 14.07 6.03 1.83
C PRO A 97 13.08 7.19 1.84
N GLY A 98 11.87 6.91 1.37
CA GLY A 98 10.75 7.83 1.53
C GLY A 98 10.27 7.84 2.97
N THR A 99 9.99 9.03 3.48
CA THR A 99 9.54 9.23 4.86
C THR A 99 8.21 9.96 4.91
N GLY A 100 7.51 9.85 6.02
CA GLY A 100 6.38 10.69 6.34
C GLY A 100 6.80 12.09 6.79
N ALA A 101 5.84 12.91 7.16
CA ALA A 101 6.07 14.32 7.50
C ALA A 101 6.96 14.53 8.73
N LEU A 102 7.02 13.57 9.62
CA LEU A 102 7.85 13.60 10.84
C LEU A 102 9.15 12.79 10.71
N GLY A 103 9.52 12.36 9.50
CA GLY A 103 10.73 11.58 9.24
C GLY A 103 10.58 10.08 9.47
N GLU A 104 9.38 9.61 9.79
CA GLU A 104 9.10 8.19 9.96
C GLU A 104 9.14 7.44 8.63
N SER A 105 9.67 6.22 8.63
CA SER A 105 9.84 5.42 7.41
C SER A 105 8.52 5.09 6.72
N GLY A 106 8.53 5.22 5.40
CA GLY A 106 7.40 4.91 4.52
C GLY A 106 6.36 6.02 4.41
N ILE A 107 5.60 5.97 3.35
CA ILE A 107 4.50 6.90 3.09
C ILE A 107 3.23 6.36 3.73
N GLY A 108 2.55 7.19 4.52
CA GLY A 108 1.24 6.87 5.11
C GLY A 108 0.16 6.81 4.02
N GLY A 109 -0.76 5.86 4.14
CA GLY A 109 -1.89 5.69 3.25
C GLY A 109 -3.19 5.48 4.02
N TYR A 110 -4.31 5.62 3.32
CA TYR A 110 -5.62 5.23 3.82
C TYR A 110 -5.81 3.73 3.64
N VAL A 111 -6.25 3.05 4.69
CA VAL A 111 -6.58 1.63 4.66
C VAL A 111 -8.09 1.48 4.56
N ASP A 112 -8.56 0.95 3.45
CA ASP A 112 -9.95 0.55 3.28
C ASP A 112 -10.16 -0.84 3.89
N ASN A 113 -10.77 -0.89 5.05
CA ASN A 113 -10.95 -2.13 5.79
C ASN A 113 -12.07 -3.03 5.26
N ARG A 114 -12.92 -2.57 4.35
CA ARG A 114 -14.07 -3.30 3.78
C ARG A 114 -14.83 -4.17 4.79
N TRP A 115 -15.01 -3.62 5.98
CA TRP A 115 -15.63 -4.30 7.12
C TRP A 115 -17.04 -4.85 6.81
N PRO A 116 -17.91 -4.07 6.12
CA PRO A 116 -19.27 -4.55 5.84
C PRO A 116 -19.31 -5.78 4.95
N GLU A 117 -18.40 -5.89 3.98
CA GLU A 117 -18.35 -7.04 3.06
C GLU A 117 -17.91 -8.34 3.76
N ARG A 118 -17.01 -8.24 4.74
CA ARG A 118 -16.51 -9.42 5.46
C ARG A 118 -17.49 -9.92 6.51
N ILE A 119 -18.17 -9.01 7.21
CA ILE A 119 -19.14 -9.38 8.26
C ILE A 119 -20.48 -9.74 7.64
N GLY A 120 -20.93 -9.03 6.61
CA GLY A 120 -22.17 -9.31 5.92
C GLY A 120 -22.26 -10.74 5.40
N ALA A 121 -21.18 -11.22 4.78
CA ALA A 121 -21.14 -12.60 4.27
C ALA A 121 -21.19 -13.64 5.41
N ALA A 122 -20.46 -13.41 6.50
CA ALA A 122 -20.47 -14.33 7.66
C ALA A 122 -21.83 -14.35 8.38
N MET A 123 -22.49 -13.19 8.52
CA MET A 123 -23.81 -13.11 9.10
C MET A 123 -24.90 -13.79 8.24
N LEU A 124 -24.81 -13.64 6.91
CA LEU A 124 -25.76 -14.29 6.00
C LEU A 124 -25.68 -15.81 6.10
N VAL A 125 -24.48 -16.37 6.16
CA VAL A 125 -24.30 -17.82 6.32
C VAL A 125 -24.87 -18.30 7.66
N SER A 126 -24.66 -17.57 8.75
CA SER A 126 -25.18 -17.90 10.08
C SER A 126 -26.71 -17.84 10.13
N MET A 127 -27.32 -16.86 9.48
CA MET A 127 -28.79 -16.74 9.44
C MET A 127 -29.44 -17.88 8.65
N ILE A 128 -28.79 -18.36 7.61
CA ILE A 128 -29.31 -19.49 6.81
C ILE A 128 -29.28 -20.78 7.65
N ASP A 129 -28.21 -21.01 8.40
CA ASP A 129 -28.07 -22.20 9.25
C ASP A 129 -29.13 -22.24 10.38
N ASP A 130 -29.42 -21.11 10.99
CA ASP A 130 -30.46 -20.98 12.01
C ASP A 130 -31.87 -21.12 11.41
N ALA A 131 -32.14 -20.58 10.23
CA ALA A 131 -33.39 -20.73 9.55
C ALA A 131 -33.68 -22.20 9.18
N ILE A 132 -32.66 -22.94 8.74
CA ILE A 132 -32.81 -24.38 8.44
C ILE A 132 -33.11 -25.17 9.71
N LYS A 133 -32.49 -24.85 10.84
CA LYS A 133 -32.75 -25.49 12.12
C LYS A 133 -34.19 -25.24 12.61
N ILE A 134 -34.71 -24.03 12.45
CA ILE A 134 -36.06 -23.68 12.86
C ILE A 134 -37.09 -24.44 12.03
N VAL A 135 -36.89 -24.52 10.72
CA VAL A 135 -37.79 -25.27 9.81
C VAL A 135 -37.73 -26.79 10.08
N ALA A 136 -36.56 -27.31 10.45
CA ALA A 136 -36.40 -28.72 10.80
C ALA A 136 -37.04 -29.09 12.15
N THR A 137 -37.13 -28.13 13.10
CA THR A 137 -37.80 -28.37 14.40
C THR A 137 -39.30 -28.21 14.37
N ASP A 138 -39.85 -27.42 13.41
CA ASP A 138 -41.28 -27.19 13.29
C ASP A 138 -42.00 -28.32 12.51
N SER A 139 -41.25 -29.22 11.90
CA SER A 139 -41.80 -30.38 11.13
C SER A 139 -41.83 -31.68 11.90
N ASN A 140 -41.98 -31.67 13.23
CA ASN A 140 -42.14 -32.89 14.01
C ASN A 140 -43.57 -33.00 14.63
N PRO A 141 -44.56 -33.49 13.89
CA PRO A 141 -45.70 -34.07 14.54
C PRO A 141 -45.34 -35.48 15.01
N ALA A 142 -45.59 -35.75 16.26
CA ALA A 142 -45.42 -37.06 16.87
C ALA A 142 -45.97 -38.19 15.99
N ASN A 143 -45.12 -38.96 15.36
CA ASN A 143 -45.18 -40.40 15.31
C ASN A 143 -44.06 -40.98 14.42
N GLY A 144 -43.45 -42.04 14.92
CA GLY A 144 -42.25 -42.61 14.37
C GLY A 144 -42.28 -43.03 12.92
N THR A 145 -41.16 -42.88 12.31
CA THR A 145 -40.50 -43.82 11.40
C THR A 145 -39.31 -43.08 10.75
N ALA A 146 -38.15 -43.69 10.84
CA ALA A 146 -36.91 -43.20 10.24
C ALA A 146 -37.10 -42.92 8.74
N GLY A 147 -37.03 -41.64 8.37
CA GLY A 147 -36.98 -41.20 7.02
C GLY A 147 -35.73 -40.38 6.78
N SER A 148 -34.76 -40.95 6.09
CA SER A 148 -33.58 -40.24 5.61
C SER A 148 -33.99 -39.05 4.75
N ALA A 149 -33.88 -37.85 5.26
CA ALA A 149 -34.00 -36.66 4.45
C ALA A 149 -32.68 -36.48 3.67
N THR A 150 -32.65 -36.96 2.46
CA THR A 150 -31.63 -36.61 1.47
C THR A 150 -31.84 -35.15 1.07
N VAL A 151 -31.01 -34.27 1.63
CA VAL A 151 -30.91 -32.89 1.17
C VAL A 151 -30.21 -32.93 -0.18
N LEU A 152 -30.97 -32.79 -1.25
CA LEU A 152 -30.42 -32.48 -2.56
C LEU A 152 -29.92 -31.06 -2.56
N LEU A 153 -28.62 -30.91 -2.39
CA LEU A 153 -27.87 -29.70 -2.69
C LEU A 153 -27.97 -29.48 -4.21
N PRO A 154 -28.50 -28.35 -4.70
CA PRO A 154 -28.31 -28.00 -6.09
C PRO A 154 -26.83 -27.74 -6.31
N SER A 155 -26.21 -28.60 -7.09
CA SER A 155 -24.86 -28.41 -7.59
C SER A 155 -24.86 -27.17 -8.49
N THR A 156 -24.37 -26.07 -8.01
CA THR A 156 -23.96 -24.94 -8.85
C THR A 156 -22.59 -25.23 -9.47
N THR A 157 -22.56 -26.18 -10.36
CA THR A 157 -21.55 -26.25 -11.41
C THR A 157 -22.06 -25.39 -12.54
N ALA A 158 -21.52 -24.21 -12.73
CA ALA A 158 -21.29 -23.53 -13.99
C ALA A 158 -21.16 -22.02 -13.79
N ALA A 159 -20.00 -21.59 -13.52
CA ALA A 159 -19.54 -20.27 -13.96
C ALA A 159 -18.10 -20.48 -14.40
N GLY A 160 -17.89 -21.00 -15.52
CA GLY A 160 -17.84 -20.34 -16.78
C GLY A 160 -16.56 -19.52 -16.88
N SER A 161 -15.42 -20.23 -17.06
CA SER A 161 -14.25 -19.74 -17.76
C SER A 161 -14.65 -18.85 -18.95
N LYS A 162 -14.49 -17.53 -18.80
CA LYS A 162 -14.26 -16.57 -19.89
C LYS A 162 -13.49 -15.39 -19.32
N LEU A 163 -12.21 -15.53 -19.24
CA LEU A 163 -11.29 -14.39 -19.31
C LEU A 163 -10.46 -14.57 -20.57
N ALA A 164 -11.04 -14.03 -21.62
CA ALA A 164 -10.32 -13.77 -22.84
C ALA A 164 -9.34 -12.62 -22.61
N ALA A 165 -8.13 -12.87 -22.98
CA ALA A 165 -7.14 -12.00 -23.56
C ALA A 165 -7.57 -10.55 -23.81
N ALA A 166 -6.86 -9.62 -23.22
CA ALA A 166 -6.57 -8.35 -23.81
C ALA A 166 -5.08 -8.08 -23.59
N GLY A 167 -4.36 -8.17 -24.68
CA GLY A 167 -2.97 -7.83 -24.77
C GLY A 167 -2.75 -6.33 -24.86
N CYS A 168 -1.50 -5.99 -24.88
CA CYS A 168 -0.77 -4.74 -24.99
C CYS A 168 -0.80 -3.85 -23.76
#